data_6d9ac54f7234ffea83ebf7b4ca62593b
#
_entry.id   6d9ac54f7234ffea83ebf7b4ca62593b
#
_cell.length_a   1.000
_cell.length_b   1.000
_cell.length_c   1.000
_cell.angle_alpha   90.00
_cell.angle_beta   90.00
_cell.angle_gamma   90.00
#
_symmetry.space_group_name_H-M   'P 1'
#
loop_
_entity.id
_entity.type
_entity.pdbx_description
1 polymer ?
#
loop_
_entity_poly.entity_id
_entity_poly.type
_entity_poly.pdbx_seq_one_letter_code
_entity_poly.pdbx_strand_id
1 'polypeptide(L)'
;MDASCLIGLSKVQMETLPLQLYTKVIIPPAVQAEFGGAVEGYIVQPPSNRVHVQTLRLMLGAGESEVIALGVELSQGGEQVEMVLDDLQARRIALSYGLRIVGTVGLLIRAKQSGYIESVRAILQQMRASGFRCSPELFRRAIELAQEGDD
;
A
#
# COMPACT_ATOMS: atom_id res chain seq x y z
N MET A 1 4.63 -3.00 1.24
CA MET A 1 3.21 -2.81 0.84
C MET A 1 2.33 -3.80 1.57
N ASP A 2 1.19 -3.35 2.07
CA ASP A 2 0.22 -4.21 2.74
C ASP A 2 -0.60 -5.05 1.75
N ALA A 3 -1.27 -6.07 2.29
CA ALA A 3 -2.07 -6.99 1.47
C ALA A 3 -3.34 -6.33 0.90
N SER A 4 -3.95 -5.41 1.63
CA SER A 4 -5.19 -4.74 1.22
C SER A 4 -5.01 -4.00 -0.10
N CYS A 5 -3.94 -3.23 -0.23
CA CYS A 5 -3.61 -2.53 -1.47
C CYS A 5 -3.34 -3.52 -2.61
N LEU A 6 -2.51 -4.52 -2.36
CA LEU A 6 -2.13 -5.51 -3.38
C LEU A 6 -3.34 -6.30 -3.88
N ILE A 7 -4.20 -6.76 -2.96
CA ILE A 7 -5.43 -7.47 -3.30
C ILE A 7 -6.36 -6.57 -4.13
N GLY A 8 -6.55 -5.33 -3.68
CA GLY A 8 -7.42 -4.38 -4.39
C GLY A 8 -6.94 -4.10 -5.81
N LEU A 9 -5.64 -3.87 -5.99
CA LEU A 9 -5.06 -3.66 -7.32
C LEU A 9 -5.16 -4.91 -8.19
N SER A 10 -4.91 -6.08 -7.62
CA SER A 10 -4.97 -7.36 -8.36
C SER A 10 -6.36 -7.63 -8.91
N LYS A 11 -7.41 -7.30 -8.18
CA LYS A 11 -8.80 -7.51 -8.61
C LYS A 11 -9.19 -6.70 -9.85
N VAL A 12 -8.45 -5.64 -10.15
CA VAL A 12 -8.66 -4.79 -11.33
C VAL A 12 -7.47 -4.89 -12.30
N GLN A 13 -6.66 -5.93 -12.18
CA GLN A 13 -5.50 -6.22 -13.02
C GLN A 13 -4.47 -5.08 -13.05
N MET A 14 -4.28 -4.41 -11.91
CA MET A 14 -3.37 -3.28 -11.75
C MET A 14 -2.21 -3.58 -10.78
N GLU A 15 -1.94 -4.86 -10.50
CA GLU A 15 -0.89 -5.28 -9.56
C GLU A 15 0.52 -4.88 -10.00
N THR A 16 0.72 -4.56 -11.27
CA THR A 16 2.01 -4.09 -11.78
C THR A 16 2.22 -2.59 -11.62
N LEU A 17 1.17 -1.84 -11.26
CA LEU A 17 1.25 -0.39 -11.15
C LEU A 17 2.33 0.08 -10.16
N PRO A 18 2.46 -0.50 -8.96
CA PRO A 18 3.55 -0.11 -8.05
C PRO A 18 4.94 -0.28 -8.63
N LEU A 19 5.14 -1.28 -9.50
CA LEU A 19 6.42 -1.53 -10.15
C LEU A 19 6.78 -0.42 -11.16
N GLN A 20 5.80 0.31 -11.67
CA GLN A 20 6.02 1.46 -12.55
C GLN A 20 6.36 2.72 -11.74
N LEU A 21 5.90 2.81 -10.49
CA LEU A 21 6.07 3.99 -9.64
C LEU A 21 7.34 3.95 -8.81
N TYR A 22 7.86 2.77 -8.52
CA TYR A 22 9.01 2.57 -7.63
C TYR A 22 10.09 1.72 -8.29
N THR A 23 11.33 1.92 -7.90
CA THR A 23 12.46 1.10 -8.37
C THR A 23 12.39 -0.32 -7.84
N LYS A 24 11.89 -0.48 -6.62
CA LYS A 24 11.68 -1.79 -5.98
C LYS A 24 10.36 -1.76 -5.22
N VAL A 25 9.64 -2.87 -5.27
CA VAL A 25 8.47 -3.09 -4.42
C VAL A 25 8.71 -4.34 -3.60
N ILE A 26 8.63 -4.20 -2.30
CA ILE A 26 8.92 -5.29 -1.35
C ILE A 26 7.64 -5.60 -0.58
N ILE A 27 7.35 -6.88 -0.45
CA ILE A 27 6.31 -7.38 0.45
C ILE A 27 6.92 -8.37 1.43
N PRO A 28 6.54 -8.31 2.71
CA PRO A 28 6.99 -9.33 3.66
C PRO A 28 6.23 -10.65 3.47
N PRO A 29 6.75 -11.76 4.02
CA PRO A 29 6.10 -13.07 3.87
C PRO A 29 4.65 -13.11 4.34
N ALA A 30 4.29 -12.39 5.40
CA ALA A 30 2.90 -12.37 5.88
C ALA A 30 1.95 -11.73 4.86
N VAL A 31 2.40 -10.71 4.14
CA VAL A 31 1.61 -10.10 3.06
C VAL A 31 1.46 -11.06 1.89
N GLN A 32 2.54 -11.75 1.49
CA GLN A 32 2.48 -12.76 0.45
C GLN A 32 1.49 -13.87 0.81
N ALA A 33 1.52 -14.34 2.05
CA ALA A 33 0.61 -15.38 2.54
C ALA A 33 -0.86 -14.92 2.50
N GLU A 34 -1.13 -13.68 2.91
CA GLU A 34 -2.47 -13.09 2.84
C GLU A 34 -2.95 -12.93 1.39
N PHE A 35 -2.07 -12.53 0.50
CA PHE A 35 -2.39 -12.40 -0.92
C PHE A 35 -2.66 -13.77 -1.56
N GLY A 36 -1.97 -14.81 -1.11
CA GLY A 36 -2.20 -16.18 -1.53
C GLY A 36 -1.29 -16.68 -2.65
N GLY A 37 -0.16 -16.01 -2.87
CA GLY A 37 0.80 -16.46 -3.88
C GLY A 37 1.87 -15.44 -4.20
N ALA A 38 2.78 -15.81 -5.10
CA ALA A 38 3.82 -14.92 -5.58
C ALA A 38 3.25 -13.87 -6.53
N VAL A 39 3.85 -12.69 -6.52
CA VAL A 39 3.55 -11.62 -7.47
C VAL A 39 4.82 -11.33 -8.26
N GLU A 40 4.74 -11.47 -9.56
CA GLU A 40 5.89 -11.27 -10.44
C GLU A 40 6.44 -9.85 -10.30
N GLY A 41 7.75 -9.72 -10.16
CA GLY A 41 8.44 -8.45 -10.01
C GLY A 41 8.52 -7.92 -8.59
N TYR A 42 7.75 -8.47 -7.66
CA TYR A 42 7.81 -8.09 -6.25
C TYR A 42 8.90 -8.89 -5.53
N ILE A 43 9.60 -8.20 -4.64
CA ILE A 43 10.62 -8.83 -3.78
C ILE A 43 9.96 -9.25 -2.48
N VAL A 44 10.16 -10.51 -2.08
CA VAL A 44 9.70 -10.99 -0.77
C VAL A 44 10.89 -10.92 0.19
N GLN A 45 10.74 -10.14 1.27
CA GLN A 45 11.79 -9.95 2.25
C GLN A 45 11.19 -9.96 3.66
N PRO A 46 11.66 -10.86 4.54
CA PRO A 46 11.20 -10.88 5.92
C PRO A 46 11.88 -9.78 6.75
N PRO A 47 11.18 -9.21 7.75
CA PRO A 47 11.85 -8.39 8.75
C PRO A 47 12.79 -9.26 9.59
N SER A 48 13.94 -8.73 9.97
CA SER A 48 14.93 -9.44 10.79
C SER A 48 14.58 -9.40 12.27
N ASN A 49 13.99 -8.31 12.74
CA ASN A 49 13.66 -8.13 14.15
C ASN A 49 12.29 -8.76 14.47
N ARG A 50 12.31 -10.05 14.84
CA ARG A 50 11.07 -10.79 15.15
C ARG A 50 10.41 -10.31 16.44
N VAL A 51 11.17 -9.79 17.39
CA VAL A 51 10.62 -9.20 18.64
C VAL A 51 9.79 -7.96 18.29
N HIS A 52 10.28 -7.11 17.40
CA HIS A 52 9.54 -5.94 16.96
C HIS A 52 8.22 -6.34 16.28
N VAL A 53 8.26 -7.35 15.41
CA VAL A 53 7.04 -7.87 14.76
C VAL A 53 6.04 -8.34 15.82
N GLN A 54 6.48 -9.10 16.80
CA GLN A 54 5.61 -9.62 17.88
C GLN A 54 4.99 -8.48 18.69
N THR A 55 5.75 -7.44 18.98
CA THR A 55 5.26 -6.26 19.68
C THR A 55 4.18 -5.54 18.87
N LEU A 56 4.41 -5.33 17.59
CA LEU A 56 3.43 -4.71 16.70
C LEU A 56 2.16 -5.56 16.57
N ARG A 57 2.29 -6.86 16.61
CA ARG A 57 1.15 -7.78 16.54
C ARG A 57 0.19 -7.71 17.72
N LEU A 58 0.57 -7.06 18.79
CA LEU A 58 -0.36 -6.77 19.89
C LEU A 58 -1.46 -5.78 19.47
N MET A 59 -1.22 -4.98 18.41
CA MET A 59 -2.13 -3.94 17.95
C MET A 59 -2.54 -4.08 16.49
N LEU A 60 -1.77 -4.82 15.69
CA LEU A 60 -1.93 -4.91 14.24
C LEU A 60 -1.99 -6.36 13.78
N GLY A 61 -2.50 -6.58 12.57
CA GLY A 61 -2.43 -7.86 11.89
C GLY A 61 -0.99 -8.23 11.51
N ALA A 62 -0.82 -9.47 11.06
CA ALA A 62 0.50 -10.00 10.72
C ALA A 62 1.16 -9.22 9.57
N GLY A 63 0.39 -8.91 8.52
CA GLY A 63 0.90 -8.20 7.35
C GLY A 63 1.39 -6.81 7.69
N GLU A 64 0.55 -5.99 8.32
CA GLU A 64 0.91 -4.61 8.72
C GLU A 64 2.09 -4.59 9.68
N SER A 65 2.15 -5.55 10.62
CA SER A 65 3.25 -5.65 11.58
C SER A 65 4.58 -5.89 10.86
N GLU A 66 4.60 -6.80 9.90
CA GLU A 66 5.82 -7.08 9.14
C GLU A 66 6.19 -5.92 8.21
N VAL A 67 5.22 -5.25 7.58
CA VAL A 67 5.49 -4.07 6.74
C VAL A 67 6.16 -2.98 7.55
N ILE A 68 5.64 -2.66 8.73
CA ILE A 68 6.21 -1.60 9.57
C ILE A 68 7.58 -1.98 10.10
N ALA A 69 7.75 -3.21 10.62
CA ALA A 69 9.04 -3.67 11.11
C ALA A 69 10.11 -3.62 10.02
N LEU A 70 9.78 -4.10 8.82
CA LEU A 70 10.70 -4.06 7.69
C LEU A 70 11.02 -2.63 7.26
N GLY A 71 10.02 -1.76 7.22
CA GLY A 71 10.20 -0.34 6.89
C GLY A 71 11.14 0.37 7.87
N VAL A 72 11.03 0.09 9.16
CA VAL A 72 11.94 0.62 10.18
C VAL A 72 13.37 0.14 9.93
N GLU A 73 13.55 -1.15 9.67
CA GLU A 73 14.88 -1.73 9.41
C GLU A 73 15.54 -1.11 8.19
N LEU A 74 14.81 -1.02 7.08
CA LEU A 74 15.33 -0.46 5.84
C LEU A 74 15.65 1.02 5.97
N SER A 75 14.81 1.77 6.65
CA SER A 75 15.01 3.19 6.90
C SER A 75 16.25 3.44 7.78
N GLN A 76 16.44 2.63 8.82
CA GLN A 76 17.63 2.69 9.67
C GLN A 76 18.90 2.31 8.90
N GLY A 77 18.77 1.45 7.88
CA GLY A 77 19.86 1.10 6.97
C GLY A 77 20.19 2.17 5.93
N GLY A 78 19.53 3.32 5.96
CA GLY A 78 19.78 4.44 5.07
C GLY A 78 18.99 4.41 3.75
N GLU A 79 18.10 3.45 3.56
CA GLU A 79 17.26 3.40 2.36
C GLU A 79 16.11 4.40 2.45
N GLN A 80 15.73 4.98 1.31
CA GLN A 80 14.51 5.77 1.21
C GLN A 80 13.34 4.81 1.00
N VAL A 81 12.46 4.74 2.00
CA VAL A 81 11.37 3.77 2.04
C VAL A 81 10.04 4.49 2.21
N GLU A 82 9.04 4.03 1.48
CA GLU A 82 7.65 4.46 1.65
C GLU A 82 6.80 3.22 1.93
N MET A 83 6.03 3.27 3.03
CA MET A 83 5.11 2.19 3.39
C MET A 83 3.79 2.41 2.67
N VAL A 84 3.28 1.38 2.00
CA VAL A 84 1.93 1.42 1.44
C VAL A 84 0.99 0.75 2.44
N LEU A 85 0.20 1.56 3.10
CA LEU A 85 -0.69 1.14 4.19
C LEU A 85 -2.02 1.88 4.10
N ASP A 86 -3.13 1.15 4.11
CA ASP A 86 -4.47 1.73 4.11
C ASP A 86 -5.11 1.77 5.50
N ASP A 87 -4.77 0.82 6.37
CA ASP A 87 -5.33 0.76 7.73
C ASP A 87 -4.92 1.98 8.55
N LEU A 88 -5.91 2.66 9.16
CA LEU A 88 -5.66 3.90 9.90
C LEU A 88 -4.75 3.70 11.11
N GLN A 89 -4.92 2.61 11.85
CA GLN A 89 -4.08 2.33 13.01
C GLN A 89 -2.64 2.04 12.59
N ALA A 90 -2.45 1.25 11.54
CA ALA A 90 -1.13 0.97 10.98
C ALA A 90 -0.45 2.26 10.52
N ARG A 91 -1.19 3.14 9.86
CA ARG A 91 -0.68 4.44 9.39
C ARG A 91 -0.21 5.31 10.56
N ARG A 92 -1.00 5.38 11.64
CA ARG A 92 -0.63 6.15 12.85
C ARG A 92 0.66 5.61 13.46
N ILE A 93 0.78 4.30 13.58
CA ILE A 93 1.98 3.66 14.15
C ILE A 93 3.18 3.91 13.26
N ALA A 94 3.06 3.75 11.94
CA ALA A 94 4.13 4.02 11.00
C ALA A 94 4.61 5.47 11.09
N LEU A 95 3.68 6.43 11.20
CA LEU A 95 4.01 7.84 11.36
C LEU A 95 4.76 8.10 12.68
N SER A 96 4.44 7.38 13.75
CA SER A 96 5.14 7.52 15.03
C SER A 96 6.61 7.11 14.93
N TYR A 97 6.97 6.27 13.98
CA TYR A 97 8.36 5.91 13.67
C TYR A 97 9.03 6.87 12.69
N GLY A 98 8.33 7.91 12.24
CA GLY A 98 8.85 8.83 11.26
C GLY A 98 8.89 8.27 9.84
N LEU A 99 8.15 7.20 9.57
CA LEU A 99 8.11 6.57 8.25
C LEU A 99 7.22 7.35 7.29
N ARG A 100 7.60 7.34 6.02
CA ARG A 100 6.73 7.83 4.95
C ARG A 100 5.67 6.80 4.65
N ILE A 101 4.44 7.25 4.49
CA ILE A 101 3.32 6.37 4.16
C ILE A 101 2.52 6.93 2.98
N VAL A 102 1.93 6.01 2.24
CA VAL A 102 0.97 6.32 1.17
C VAL A 102 -0.11 5.23 1.21
N GLY A 103 -1.34 5.60 0.87
CA GLY A 103 -2.42 4.63 0.71
C GLY A 103 -2.64 4.30 -0.76
N THR A 104 -3.56 3.38 -1.03
CA THR A 104 -3.94 2.99 -2.40
C THR A 104 -4.38 4.19 -3.22
N VAL A 105 -5.21 5.06 -2.65
CA VAL A 105 -5.67 6.27 -3.34
C VAL A 105 -4.49 7.17 -3.73
N GLY A 106 -3.54 7.36 -2.83
CA GLY A 106 -2.33 8.14 -3.11
C GLY A 106 -1.50 7.56 -4.25
N LEU A 107 -1.40 6.22 -4.32
CA LEU A 107 -0.74 5.54 -5.44
C LEU A 107 -1.45 5.81 -6.76
N LEU A 108 -2.78 5.73 -6.79
CA LEU A 108 -3.56 5.98 -8.00
C LEU A 108 -3.41 7.43 -8.48
N ILE A 109 -3.43 8.39 -7.56
CA ILE A 109 -3.22 9.81 -7.90
C ILE A 109 -1.83 10.01 -8.49
N ARG A 110 -0.82 9.43 -7.86
CA ARG A 110 0.57 9.51 -8.34
C ARG A 110 0.72 8.86 -9.72
N ALA A 111 0.04 7.74 -9.94
CA ALA A 111 0.05 7.05 -11.23
C ALA A 111 -0.59 7.91 -12.33
N LYS A 112 -1.66 8.60 -12.03
CA LYS A 112 -2.27 9.54 -12.98
C LYS A 112 -1.33 10.70 -13.31
N GLN A 113 -0.73 11.30 -12.30
CA GLN A 113 0.23 12.40 -12.46
C GLN A 113 1.43 11.99 -13.31
N SER A 114 1.83 10.73 -13.25
CA SER A 114 2.94 10.16 -14.02
C SER A 114 2.53 9.61 -15.38
N GLY A 115 1.25 9.67 -15.73
CA GLY A 115 0.75 9.23 -17.03
C GLY A 115 0.51 7.73 -17.18
N TYR A 116 0.56 6.96 -16.10
CA TYR A 116 0.35 5.52 -16.15
C TYR A 116 -1.12 5.11 -16.16
N ILE A 117 -2.00 5.97 -15.68
CA ILE A 117 -3.45 5.78 -15.75
C ILE A 117 -4.12 7.08 -16.19
N GLU A 118 -5.30 6.96 -16.78
CA GLU A 118 -6.05 8.12 -17.26
C GLU A 118 -7.04 8.63 -16.22
N SER A 119 -7.69 7.74 -15.49
CA SER A 119 -8.75 8.10 -14.56
C SER A 119 -8.62 7.34 -13.24
N VAL A 120 -8.42 8.10 -12.17
CA VAL A 120 -8.48 7.58 -10.79
C VAL A 120 -9.90 7.15 -10.47
N ARG A 121 -10.89 7.95 -10.89
CA ARG A 121 -12.32 7.63 -10.68
C ARG A 121 -12.67 6.26 -11.22
N ALA A 122 -12.32 5.98 -12.48
CA ALA A 122 -12.67 4.72 -13.13
C ALA A 122 -12.07 3.51 -12.41
N ILE A 123 -10.80 3.59 -12.05
CA ILE A 123 -10.12 2.49 -11.37
C ILE A 123 -10.67 2.31 -9.96
N LEU A 124 -10.86 3.39 -9.23
CA LEU A 124 -11.37 3.32 -7.86
C LEU A 124 -12.81 2.81 -7.80
N GLN A 125 -13.65 3.13 -8.79
CA GLN A 125 -14.98 2.57 -8.92
C GLN A 125 -14.93 1.06 -9.15
N GLN A 126 -14.05 0.58 -10.03
CA GLN A 126 -13.86 -0.85 -10.26
C GLN A 126 -13.37 -1.56 -8.99
N MET A 127 -12.43 -0.97 -8.29
CA MET A 127 -11.92 -1.53 -7.04
C MET A 127 -13.03 -1.64 -5.98
N ARG A 128 -13.83 -0.60 -5.82
CA ARG A 128 -14.97 -0.61 -4.89
C ARG A 128 -15.98 -1.68 -5.27
N ALA A 129 -16.29 -1.83 -6.56
CA ALA A 129 -17.18 -2.87 -7.06
C ALA A 129 -16.63 -4.27 -6.78
N SER A 130 -15.32 -4.41 -6.66
CA SER A 130 -14.64 -5.68 -6.35
C SER A 130 -14.41 -5.89 -4.83
N GLY A 131 -14.94 -5.01 -3.99
CA GLY A 131 -14.90 -5.15 -2.53
C GLY A 131 -13.85 -4.31 -1.82
N PHE A 132 -13.08 -3.48 -2.53
CA PHE A 132 -12.13 -2.57 -1.89
C PHE A 132 -12.86 -1.52 -1.07
N ARG A 133 -12.41 -1.34 0.18
CA ARG A 133 -13.02 -0.38 1.10
C ARG A 133 -12.54 1.03 0.81
N CYS A 134 -13.48 1.88 0.43
CA CYS A 134 -13.24 3.30 0.21
C CYS A 134 -14.51 4.05 0.60
N SER A 135 -14.43 4.88 1.62
CA SER A 135 -15.58 5.67 2.06
C SER A 135 -16.00 6.66 0.98
N PRO A 136 -17.29 7.09 0.97
CA PRO A 136 -17.72 8.14 0.04
C PRO A 136 -16.90 9.43 0.16
N GLU A 137 -16.49 9.78 1.36
CA GLU A 137 -15.65 10.96 1.61
C GLU A 137 -14.25 10.81 1.00
N LEU A 138 -13.63 9.66 1.20
CA LEU A 138 -12.32 9.36 0.62
C LEU A 138 -12.40 9.33 -0.91
N PHE A 139 -13.45 8.71 -1.45
CA PHE A 139 -13.68 8.68 -2.89
C PHE A 139 -13.77 10.10 -3.47
N ARG A 140 -14.60 10.94 -2.88
CA ARG A 140 -14.76 12.33 -3.31
C ARG A 140 -13.44 13.09 -3.23
N ARG A 141 -12.70 12.93 -2.12
CA ARG A 141 -11.40 13.57 -1.94
C ARG A 141 -10.40 13.11 -2.99
N ALA A 142 -10.42 11.84 -3.34
CA ALA A 142 -9.58 11.28 -4.39
C ALA A 142 -9.83 11.95 -5.75
N ILE A 143 -11.11 12.11 -6.09
CA ILE A 143 -11.52 12.76 -7.35
C ILE A 143 -11.07 14.21 -7.39
N GLU A 144 -11.21 14.95 -6.30
CA GLU A 144 -10.74 16.33 -6.20
C GLU A 144 -9.21 16.41 -6.40
N LEU A 145 -8.47 15.57 -5.70
CA LEU A 145 -7.00 15.56 -5.79
C LEU A 145 -6.50 15.12 -7.17
N ALA A 146 -7.25 14.24 -7.83
CA ALA A 146 -6.95 13.81 -9.19
C ALA A 146 -7.37 14.84 -10.24
N GLN A 147 -8.02 15.91 -9.83
CA GLN A 147 -8.55 16.96 -10.71
C GLN A 147 -9.56 16.38 -11.73
N GLU A 148 -10.34 15.42 -11.30
CA GLU A 148 -11.41 14.79 -12.08
C GLU A 148 -12.74 15.33 -11.56
N GLY A 149 -13.15 16.49 -12.05
CA GLY A 149 -14.38 17.14 -11.62
C GLY A 149 -15.64 16.39 -12.09
N ASP A 150 -16.79 16.85 -11.59
CA ASP A 150 -18.09 16.41 -12.08
C ASP A 150 -18.37 17.07 -13.42
N ASP A 151 -18.20 16.29 -14.46
CA ASP A 151 -18.66 16.70 -15.80
C ASP A 151 -20.04 16.11 -16.08
#